data_1c5cc79747d5dc36df64ffe5a98e0a2e
#
_entry.id   1c5cc79747d5dc36df64ffe5a98e0a2e
#
_cell.length_a   1.000
_cell.length_b   1.000
_cell.length_c   1.000
_cell.angle_alpha   90.00
_cell.angle_beta   90.00
_cell.angle_gamma   90.00
#
_symmetry.space_group_name_H-M   'P 1'
#
loop_
_entity.id
_entity.type
_entity.pdbx_description
1 polymer ?
#
loop_
_entity_poly.entity_id
_entity_poly.type
_entity_poly.pdbx_seq_one_letter_code
_entity_poly.pdbx_strand_id
1 'polypeptide(L)' 'LLGLMYARGDGVQKDPVEALAWFMVAANLGHQEAARRANLLKAELRPDAVARAESRARSLRTEIEAAKKSP' A
#
# COMPACT_ATOMS: atom_id res chain seq x y z
N LEU A 1 -4.58 -3.88 -9.64
CA LEU A 1 -4.18 -3.67 -8.26
C LEU A 1 -4.78 -2.39 -7.69
N LEU A 2 -5.30 -2.48 -6.48
CA LEU A 2 -5.89 -1.32 -5.82
C LEU A 2 -4.84 -0.22 -5.60
N GLY A 3 -3.62 -0.60 -5.21
CA GLY A 3 -2.54 0.36 -5.03
C GLY A 3 -2.24 1.12 -6.31
N LEU A 4 -2.28 0.46 -7.45
CA LEU A 4 -2.04 1.09 -8.73
C LEU A 4 -3.15 2.08 -9.08
N MET A 5 -4.39 1.75 -8.75
CA MET A 5 -5.52 2.65 -8.96
C MET A 5 -5.36 3.94 -8.17
N TYR A 6 -4.94 3.84 -6.91
CA TYR A 6 -4.68 5.03 -6.09
C TYR A 6 -3.55 5.88 -6.66
N ALA A 7 -2.50 5.24 -7.17
CA ALA A 7 -1.37 5.95 -7.74
C ALA A 7 -1.75 6.70 -9.02
N ARG A 8 -2.60 6.10 -9.84
CA ARG A 8 -3.06 6.70 -11.10
C ARG A 8 -4.24 7.64 -10.92
N GLY A 9 -5.01 7.44 -9.85
CA GLY A 9 -6.27 8.15 -9.67
C GLY A 9 -7.43 7.57 -10.47
N ASP A 10 -7.27 6.36 -11.02
CA ASP A 10 -8.29 5.71 -11.82
C ASP A 10 -9.46 5.28 -10.95
N GLY A 11 -10.60 5.94 -11.08
CA GLY A 11 -11.81 5.61 -10.35
C GLY A 11 -11.77 5.96 -8.86
N VAL A 12 -10.65 6.49 -8.35
CA VAL A 12 -10.50 6.92 -6.96
C VAL A 12 -9.65 8.17 -6.92
N GLN A 13 -9.71 8.88 -5.82
CA GLN A 13 -8.87 10.05 -5.62
C GLN A 13 -7.40 9.63 -5.52
N LYS A 14 -6.52 10.32 -6.22
CA LYS A 14 -5.10 10.02 -6.20
C LYS A 14 -4.54 10.30 -4.81
N ASP A 15 -3.96 9.27 -4.19
CA ASP A 15 -3.40 9.36 -2.85
C ASP A 15 -2.13 8.50 -2.78
N PRO A 16 -0.95 9.11 -2.88
CA PRO A 16 0.29 8.36 -2.89
C PRO A 16 0.59 7.62 -1.59
N VAL A 17 0.14 8.15 -0.45
CA VAL A 17 0.32 7.46 0.84
C VAL A 17 -0.49 6.17 0.86
N GLU A 18 -1.76 6.25 0.45
CA GLU A 18 -2.62 5.07 0.40
C GLU A 18 -2.12 4.07 -0.64
N ALA A 19 -1.68 4.56 -1.81
CA ALA A 19 -1.12 3.70 -2.85
C ALA A 19 0.10 2.94 -2.32
N LEU A 20 1.01 3.64 -1.64
CA LEU A 20 2.20 3.00 -1.08
C LEU A 20 1.81 1.95 -0.05
N ALA A 21 0.85 2.24 0.82
CA ALA A 21 0.40 1.29 1.83
C ALA A 21 -0.12 0.00 1.17
N TRP A 22 -0.93 0.12 0.12
CA TRP A 22 -1.46 -1.05 -0.58
C TRP A 22 -0.38 -1.83 -1.33
N PHE A 23 0.61 -1.12 -1.91
CA PHE A 23 1.75 -1.80 -2.54
C PHE A 23 2.57 -2.56 -1.50
N MET A 24 2.75 -2.00 -0.32
CA MET A 24 3.47 -2.69 0.76
C MET A 24 2.74 -3.96 1.19
N VAL A 25 1.42 -3.89 1.32
CA VAL A 25 0.61 -5.07 1.67
C VAL A 25 0.75 -6.13 0.58
N ALA A 26 0.61 -5.75 -0.68
CA ALA A 26 0.72 -6.69 -1.79
C ALA A 26 2.12 -7.31 -1.87
N ALA A 27 3.16 -6.51 -1.64
CA ALA A 27 4.54 -6.99 -1.63
C ALA A 27 4.75 -8.04 -0.53
N ASN A 28 4.14 -7.80 0.63
CA ASN A 28 4.22 -8.74 1.75
C ASN A 28 3.52 -10.07 1.44
N LEU A 29 2.58 -10.04 0.49
CA LEU A 29 1.89 -11.25 0.03
C LEU A 29 2.61 -11.95 -1.13
N GLY A 30 3.78 -11.46 -1.50
CA GLY A 30 4.62 -12.10 -2.51
C GLY A 30 4.53 -11.51 -3.91
N HIS A 31 3.86 -10.38 -4.08
CA HIS A 31 3.76 -9.72 -5.38
C HIS A 31 5.00 -8.88 -5.66
N GLN A 32 5.88 -9.38 -6.52
CA GLN A 32 7.16 -8.71 -6.82
C GLN A 32 6.98 -7.35 -7.48
N GLU A 33 6.01 -7.23 -8.37
CA GLU A 33 5.74 -5.96 -9.03
C GLU A 33 5.29 -4.90 -8.03
N ALA A 34 4.49 -5.28 -7.04
CA ALA A 34 4.08 -4.36 -5.99
C ALA A 34 5.28 -3.89 -5.16
N ALA A 35 6.21 -4.78 -4.87
CA ALA A 35 7.43 -4.42 -4.14
C ALA A 35 8.24 -3.39 -4.90
N ARG A 36 8.37 -3.56 -6.22
CA ARG A 36 9.09 -2.62 -7.07
C ARG A 36 8.43 -1.26 -7.07
N ARG A 37 7.11 -1.22 -7.20
CA ARG A 37 6.36 0.03 -7.19
C ARG A 37 6.41 0.72 -5.83
N ALA A 38 6.38 -0.06 -4.75
CA ALA A 38 6.53 0.48 -3.41
C ALA A 38 7.88 1.18 -3.24
N ASN A 39 8.96 0.56 -3.73
CA ASN A 39 10.29 1.15 -3.65
C ASN A 39 10.38 2.44 -4.45
N LEU A 40 9.75 2.50 -5.63
CA LEU A 40 9.73 3.71 -6.44
C LEU A 40 8.98 4.84 -5.73
N LEU A 41 7.83 4.53 -5.13
CA LEU A 41 7.06 5.52 -4.39
C LEU A 41 7.80 6.03 -3.16
N LYS A 42 8.50 5.13 -2.44
CA LYS A 42 9.29 5.53 -1.28
C LYS A 42 10.35 6.55 -1.65
N ALA A 43 10.96 6.39 -2.84
CA ALA A 43 11.97 7.32 -3.30
C ALA A 43 11.38 8.69 -3.64
N GLU A 44 10.12 8.75 -4.03
CA GLU A 44 9.44 9.99 -4.42
C GLU A 44 8.80 10.73 -3.26
N LEU A 45 8.41 9.99 -2.20
CA LEU A 45 7.68 10.58 -1.08
C LEU A 45 8.62 11.06 0.01
N ARG A 46 8.13 12.03 0.78
CA ARG A 46 8.86 12.54 1.94
C ARG A 46 8.87 11.47 3.05
N PRO A 47 9.88 11.49 3.93
CA PRO A 47 9.96 10.48 5.01
C PRO A 47 8.73 10.40 5.89
N ASP A 48 8.08 11.53 6.18
CA ASP A 48 6.86 11.51 7.00
C ASP A 48 5.70 10.83 6.28
N ALA A 49 5.61 11.01 4.96
CA ALA A 49 4.59 10.34 4.16
C ALA A 49 4.85 8.84 4.11
N VAL A 50 6.10 8.42 3.97
CA VAL A 50 6.48 7.01 3.98
C VAL A 50 6.12 6.39 5.33
N ALA A 51 6.40 7.08 6.43
CA ALA A 51 6.06 6.59 7.77
C ALA A 51 4.56 6.39 7.93
N ARG A 52 3.76 7.32 7.41
CA ARG A 52 2.30 7.18 7.45
C ARG A 52 1.83 5.99 6.62
N ALA A 53 2.44 5.77 5.47
CA ALA A 53 2.11 4.63 4.61
C ALA A 53 2.44 3.32 5.30
N GLU A 54 3.58 3.25 5.99
CA GLU A 54 3.97 2.06 6.74
C GLU A 54 2.99 1.75 7.86
N SER A 55 2.56 2.77 8.58
CA SER A 55 1.57 2.62 9.63
C SER A 55 0.23 2.14 9.04
N ARG A 56 -0.19 2.73 7.94
CA ARG A 56 -1.42 2.32 7.25
C ARG A 56 -1.32 0.88 6.76
N ALA A 57 -0.17 0.48 6.22
CA ALA A 57 0.03 -0.88 5.74
C ALA A 57 -0.10 -1.89 6.86
N ARG A 58 0.41 -1.58 8.05
CA ARG A 58 0.25 -2.46 9.21
C ARG A 58 -1.21 -2.62 9.60
N SER A 59 -1.97 -1.53 9.58
CA SER A 59 -3.40 -1.57 9.87
C SER A 59 -4.15 -2.42 8.85
N LEU A 60 -3.82 -2.25 7.57
CA LEU A 60 -4.46 -3.02 6.50
C LEU A 60 -4.17 -4.51 6.64
N ARG A 61 -2.94 -4.88 6.98
CA ARG A 61 -2.59 -6.29 7.16
C ARG A 61 -3.35 -6.89 8.34
N THR A 62 -3.49 -6.14 9.43
CA THR A 62 -4.25 -6.58 10.58
C THR A 62 -5.71 -6.82 10.21
N GLU A 63 -6.30 -5.91 9.44
CA GLU A 63 -7.69 -6.05 8.99
C GLU A 63 -7.87 -7.27 8.10
N ILE A 64 -6.92 -7.50 7.19
CA ILE A 64 -6.96 -8.64 6.28
C ILE A 64 -6.86 -9.95 7.07
N GLU A 65 -5.94 -10.02 8.02
CA GLU A 65 -5.77 -11.21 8.85
C GLU A 65 -7.00 -11.47 9.71
N ALA A 66 -7.60 -10.43 10.27
CA ALA A 66 -8.82 -10.57 11.05
C ALA A 66 -9.97 -11.11 10.19
N ALA A 67 -10.08 -10.63 8.96
CA ALA A 67 -11.10 -11.10 8.03
C ALA A 67 -10.90 -12.57 7.68
N LYS A 68 -9.66 -13.01 7.52
CA LYS A 68 -9.35 -14.41 7.23
C LYS A 68 -9.67 -15.34 8.40
N LYS A 69 -9.55 -14.82 9.63
CA LYS A 69 -9.82 -15.61 10.83
C LYS A 69 -11.29 -15.64 11.21
N SER A 70 -12.09 -14.77 10.63
CA SER A 70 -13.52 -14.74 10.91
C SER A 70 -14.20 -15.98 10.35
N PRO A 71 -15.09 -16.61 11.10
CA PRO A 71 -15.81 -17.77 10.62
C PRO A 71 -16.78 -17.44 9.48
#